data_c4a5c814d16cee34861c1a26632e5079
#
_entry.id   c4a5c814d16cee34861c1a26632e5079
#
_cell.length_a   1.000
_cell.length_b   1.000
_cell.length_c   1.000
_cell.angle_alpha   90.00
_cell.angle_beta   90.00
_cell.angle_gamma   90.00
#
_symmetry.space_group_name_H-M   'P 1'
#
loop_
_entity.id
_entity.type
_entity.pdbx_description
1 polymer ?
#
loop_
_entity_poly.entity_id
_entity_poly.type
_entity_poly.pdbx_seq_one_letter_code
_entity_poly.pdbx_strand_id
1 'polypeptide(L)'
;CRWISEEMGKYQADPCMMNLWIHDGSKEVPASRIKYRRILEQSLDEIFSTKYANMKDCIEAKLFGIGLESYTVGSYDFYLGYGAKKGKIVTLDTGHFHLTESIADKISSMLLFTPEIMLHVSRPIRWDSDHVV
;
A
#
# COMPACT_ATOMS: atom_id res chain seq x y z
N CYS A 1 12.27 -6.18 8.01
CA CYS A 1 12.00 -5.06 7.07
C CYS A 1 12.59 -3.74 7.58
N ARG A 2 12.31 -3.30 8.80
CA ARG A 2 12.72 -1.96 9.27
C ARG A 2 14.24 -1.79 9.38
N TRP A 3 14.98 -2.84 9.75
CA TRP A 3 16.44 -2.82 9.70
C TRP A 3 16.97 -2.56 8.28
N ILE A 4 16.34 -3.14 7.25
CA ILE A 4 16.73 -2.87 5.85
C ILE A 4 16.50 -1.39 5.53
N SER A 5 15.40 -0.80 5.96
CA SER A 5 15.13 0.63 5.76
C SER A 5 16.21 1.51 6.41
N GLU A 6 16.63 1.15 7.60
CA GLU A 6 17.69 1.86 8.30
C GLU A 6 19.02 1.80 7.54
N GLU A 7 19.41 0.60 7.11
CA GLU A 7 20.66 0.40 6.37
C GLU A 7 20.63 1.09 5.00
N MET A 8 19.52 0.97 4.26
CA MET A 8 19.39 1.66 2.97
C MET A 8 19.56 3.18 3.12
N GLY A 9 18.92 3.77 4.11
CA GLY A 9 18.98 5.22 4.35
C GLY A 9 20.39 5.73 4.68
N LYS A 10 21.27 4.88 5.23
CA LYS A 10 22.65 5.24 5.55
C LYS A 10 23.55 5.40 4.33
N TYR A 11 23.27 4.66 3.27
CA TYR A 11 24.17 4.54 2.12
C TYR A 11 23.66 5.24 0.85
N GLN A 12 22.54 5.97 0.93
CA GLN A 12 21.97 6.66 -0.22
C GLN A 12 21.95 8.17 0.00
N ALA A 13 22.30 8.92 -1.03
CA ALA A 13 22.28 10.38 -1.01
C ALA A 13 20.86 10.93 -1.04
N ASP A 14 19.98 10.29 -1.81
CA ASP A 14 18.59 10.69 -1.96
C ASP A 14 17.66 9.77 -1.15
N PRO A 15 16.49 10.26 -0.72
CA PRO A 15 15.54 9.44 0.01
C PRO A 15 15.09 8.21 -0.78
N CYS A 16 15.21 7.05 -0.15
CA CYS A 16 14.68 5.79 -0.68
C CYS A 16 13.24 5.58 -0.24
N MET A 17 12.53 4.73 -0.95
CA MET A 17 11.18 4.34 -0.60
C MET A 17 11.16 2.89 -0.10
N MET A 18 10.50 2.66 1.03
CA MET A 18 10.10 1.34 1.48
C MET A 18 8.61 1.19 1.22
N ASN A 19 8.27 0.41 0.21
CA ASN A 19 6.87 0.13 -0.12
C ASN A 19 6.43 -1.15 0.59
N LEU A 20 5.33 -1.07 1.29
CA LEU A 20 4.81 -2.16 2.11
C LEU A 20 3.37 -2.49 1.71
N TRP A 21 3.14 -3.75 1.37
CA TRP A 21 1.80 -4.31 1.24
C TRP A 21 1.58 -5.38 2.31
N ILE A 22 0.49 -5.25 3.05
CA ILE A 22 0.01 -6.24 4.02
C ILE A 22 -1.50 -6.34 3.85
N HIS A 23 -2.04 -7.55 3.73
CA HIS A 23 -3.47 -7.75 3.67
C HIS A 23 -4.17 -7.39 5.00
N ASP A 24 -5.40 -6.95 4.91
CA ASP A 24 -6.25 -6.61 6.06
C ASP A 24 -7.15 -7.78 6.50
N GLY A 25 -6.68 -9.01 6.31
CA GLY A 25 -7.35 -10.24 6.72
C GLY A 25 -8.25 -10.84 5.64
N SER A 26 -8.90 -11.96 5.99
CA SER A 26 -9.80 -12.69 5.11
C SER A 26 -11.06 -11.89 4.77
N LYS A 27 -11.53 -12.00 3.52
CA LYS A 27 -12.78 -11.44 3.01
C LYS A 27 -14.01 -12.33 3.29
N GLU A 28 -13.82 -13.56 3.73
CA GLU A 28 -14.87 -14.57 3.80
C GLU A 28 -15.98 -14.23 4.81
N VAL A 29 -15.62 -13.54 5.90
CA VAL A 29 -16.56 -13.17 6.94
C VAL A 29 -16.65 -11.64 7.05
N PRO A 30 -17.63 -11.00 6.43
CA PRO A 30 -17.77 -9.54 6.45
C PRO A 30 -17.81 -8.93 7.85
N ALA A 31 -18.44 -9.58 8.81
CA ALA A 31 -18.51 -9.13 10.20
C ALA A 31 -17.13 -9.02 10.89
N SER A 32 -16.14 -9.77 10.42
CA SER A 32 -14.79 -9.76 10.97
C SER A 32 -13.88 -8.68 10.37
N ARG A 33 -14.32 -8.00 9.31
CA ARG A 33 -13.49 -7.01 8.59
C ARG A 33 -12.98 -5.88 9.49
N ILE A 34 -13.82 -5.35 10.35
CA ILE A 34 -13.43 -4.27 11.27
C ILE A 34 -12.35 -4.72 12.27
N LYS A 35 -12.45 -5.96 12.74
CA LYS A 35 -11.45 -6.55 13.64
C LYS A 35 -10.08 -6.62 12.96
N TYR A 36 -10.03 -7.19 11.76
CA TYR A 36 -8.77 -7.34 11.01
C TYR A 36 -8.15 -6.00 10.62
N ARG A 37 -8.97 -5.02 10.25
CA ARG A 37 -8.48 -3.67 9.94
C ARG A 37 -7.90 -2.95 11.17
N ARG A 38 -8.48 -3.14 12.35
CA ARG A 38 -7.90 -2.63 13.60
C ARG A 38 -6.56 -3.30 13.93
N ILE A 39 -6.45 -4.60 13.71
CA ILE A 39 -5.19 -5.32 13.88
C ILE A 39 -4.15 -4.79 12.89
N LEU A 40 -4.51 -4.58 11.63
CA LEU A 40 -3.61 -4.02 10.64
C LEU A 40 -3.19 -2.59 11.01
N GLU A 41 -4.10 -1.73 11.45
CA GLU A 41 -3.77 -0.36 11.90
C GLU A 41 -2.72 -0.40 13.01
N GLN A 42 -2.93 -1.24 14.04
CA GLN A 42 -1.97 -1.41 15.13
C GLN A 42 -0.62 -1.93 14.65
N SER A 43 -0.63 -2.91 13.74
CA SER A 43 0.59 -3.48 13.17
C SER A 43 1.39 -2.46 12.35
N LEU A 44 0.69 -1.65 11.55
CA LEU A 44 1.33 -0.58 10.79
C LEU A 44 1.88 0.52 11.71
N ASP A 45 1.16 0.88 12.77
CA ASP A 45 1.65 1.84 13.76
C ASP A 45 2.92 1.33 14.44
N GLU A 46 3.01 0.05 14.76
CA GLU A 46 4.22 -0.59 15.30
C GLU A 46 5.35 -0.56 14.27
N ILE A 47 5.08 -0.99 13.03
CA ILE A 47 6.08 -1.01 11.95
C ILE A 47 6.65 0.39 11.72
N PHE A 48 5.81 1.41 11.73
CA PHE A 48 6.20 2.79 11.44
C PHE A 48 6.50 3.64 12.67
N SER A 49 6.65 3.02 13.83
CA SER A 49 6.97 3.72 15.08
C SER A 49 8.31 4.48 15.03
N THR A 50 9.25 3.98 14.25
CA THR A 50 10.57 4.60 14.05
C THR A 50 10.70 5.18 12.65
N LYS A 51 11.11 6.44 12.56
CA LYS A 51 11.51 7.08 11.30
C LYS A 51 13.01 6.93 11.08
N TYR A 52 13.40 6.63 9.87
CA TYR A 52 14.81 6.54 9.48
C TYR A 52 15.18 7.69 8.53
N ALA A 53 16.42 8.15 8.63
CA ALA A 53 16.95 9.17 7.73
C ALA A 53 16.96 8.66 6.28
N ASN A 54 16.69 9.54 5.34
CA ASN A 54 16.67 9.23 3.90
C ASN A 54 15.72 8.09 3.49
N MET A 55 14.68 7.85 4.29
CA MET A 55 13.66 6.84 3.99
C MET A 55 12.27 7.43 3.99
N LYS A 56 11.49 7.09 3.00
CA LYS A 56 10.07 7.38 2.90
C LYS A 56 9.28 6.08 3.01
N ASP A 57 8.34 6.04 3.92
CA ASP A 57 7.47 4.89 4.12
C ASP A 57 6.26 4.99 3.19
N CYS A 58 6.11 4.00 2.33
CA CYS A 58 4.99 3.87 1.41
C CYS A 58 4.15 2.65 1.78
N ILE A 59 2.86 2.73 1.52
CA ILE A 59 1.90 1.65 1.73
C ILE A 59 1.08 1.44 0.47
N GLU A 60 0.86 0.19 0.12
CA GLU A 60 0.22 -0.18 -1.13
C GLU A 60 -1.06 -0.98 -0.91
N ALA A 61 -2.13 -0.60 -1.61
CA ALA A 61 -3.35 -1.37 -1.66
C ALA A 61 -3.23 -2.46 -2.74
N LYS A 62 -3.74 -3.65 -2.43
CA LYS A 62 -3.88 -4.73 -3.39
C LYS A 62 -5.24 -5.37 -3.18
N LEU A 63 -6.15 -5.15 -4.11
CA LEU A 63 -7.55 -5.54 -3.96
C LEU A 63 -7.80 -7.01 -4.24
N PHE A 64 -6.87 -7.65 -4.93
CA PHE A 64 -7.02 -8.97 -5.48
C PHE A 64 -5.65 -9.58 -5.80
N GLY A 65 -5.54 -10.89 -5.70
CA GLY A 65 -4.36 -11.65 -6.07
C GLY A 65 -4.68 -13.12 -6.34
N ILE A 66 -3.66 -13.92 -6.65
CA ILE A 66 -3.82 -15.37 -6.91
C ILE A 66 -3.49 -16.17 -5.65
N GLY A 67 -3.96 -17.41 -5.62
CA GLY A 67 -3.71 -18.33 -4.51
C GLY A 67 -4.31 -17.80 -3.22
N LEU A 68 -3.52 -17.72 -2.17
CA LEU A 68 -3.98 -17.24 -0.85
C LEU A 68 -4.44 -15.77 -0.90
N GLU A 69 -3.88 -14.97 -1.78
CA GLU A 69 -4.26 -13.56 -1.94
C GLU A 69 -5.66 -13.38 -2.54
N SER A 70 -6.25 -14.43 -3.14
CA SER A 70 -7.65 -14.39 -3.59
C SER A 70 -8.66 -14.32 -2.44
N TYR A 71 -8.26 -14.74 -1.24
CA TYR A 71 -9.09 -14.73 -0.03
C TYR A 71 -8.84 -13.56 0.89
N THR A 72 -7.82 -12.76 0.60
CA THR A 72 -7.43 -11.59 1.39
C THR A 72 -7.46 -10.34 0.54
N VAL A 73 -7.44 -9.19 1.17
CA VAL A 73 -7.46 -7.90 0.48
C VAL A 73 -6.69 -6.87 1.27
N GLY A 74 -5.97 -6.00 0.56
CA GLY A 74 -5.46 -4.75 1.08
C GLY A 74 -6.33 -3.62 0.54
N SER A 75 -7.40 -3.29 1.26
CA SER A 75 -8.43 -2.37 0.77
C SER A 75 -7.87 -0.97 0.51
N TYR A 76 -8.12 -0.44 -0.69
CA TYR A 76 -7.69 0.90 -1.07
C TYR A 76 -8.20 1.98 -0.09
N ASP A 77 -9.46 1.89 0.31
CA ASP A 77 -10.06 2.84 1.26
C ASP A 77 -9.34 2.87 2.62
N PHE A 78 -8.94 1.70 3.11
CA PHE A 78 -8.17 1.60 4.34
C PHE A 78 -6.80 2.26 4.18
N TYR A 79 -6.07 1.92 3.12
CA TYR A 79 -4.71 2.44 2.90
C TYR A 79 -4.70 3.93 2.62
N LEU A 80 -5.67 4.45 1.86
CA LEU A 80 -5.81 5.89 1.64
C LEU A 80 -6.08 6.63 2.96
N GLY A 81 -7.04 6.14 3.75
CA GLY A 81 -7.38 6.72 5.04
C GLY A 81 -6.22 6.67 6.03
N TYR A 82 -5.52 5.54 6.11
CA TYR A 82 -4.35 5.38 6.97
C TYR A 82 -3.21 6.31 6.52
N GLY A 83 -2.89 6.33 5.23
CA GLY A 83 -1.83 7.18 4.66
C GLY A 83 -2.08 8.65 4.94
N ALA A 84 -3.27 9.14 4.66
CA ALA A 84 -3.65 10.53 4.93
C ALA A 84 -3.58 10.86 6.44
N LYS A 85 -4.09 9.97 7.30
CA LYS A 85 -4.11 10.17 8.76
C LYS A 85 -2.70 10.13 9.38
N LYS A 86 -1.83 9.26 8.88
CA LYS A 86 -0.51 8.99 9.47
C LYS A 86 0.66 9.63 8.70
N GLY A 87 0.38 10.36 7.63
CA GLY A 87 1.40 10.99 6.80
C GLY A 87 2.31 9.98 6.09
N LYS A 88 1.74 8.89 5.59
CA LYS A 88 2.44 7.89 4.79
C LYS A 88 2.11 8.05 3.33
N ILE A 89 3.08 7.78 2.47
CA ILE A 89 2.87 7.81 1.02
C ILE A 89 2.00 6.62 0.63
N VAL A 90 0.95 6.88 -0.12
CA VAL A 90 0.12 5.82 -0.67
C VAL A 90 0.58 5.48 -2.08
N THR A 91 0.85 4.21 -2.31
CA THR A 91 1.25 3.69 -3.62
C THR A 91 0.02 3.30 -4.41
N LEU A 92 -0.08 3.81 -5.62
CA LEU A 92 -1.03 3.37 -6.63
C LEU A 92 -0.33 2.44 -7.60
N ASP A 93 -0.66 1.16 -7.54
CA ASP A 93 -0.25 0.19 -8.55
C ASP A 93 -1.31 0.06 -9.63
N THR A 94 -0.93 0.25 -10.88
CA THR A 94 -1.87 0.21 -12.02
C THR A 94 -2.43 -1.18 -12.29
N GLY A 95 -1.78 -2.22 -11.81
CA GLY A 95 -2.23 -3.62 -11.92
C GLY A 95 -3.17 -4.07 -10.81
N HIS A 96 -3.32 -3.30 -9.73
CA HIS A 96 -4.09 -3.69 -8.55
C HIS A 96 -5.54 -3.18 -8.54
N PHE A 97 -6.02 -2.58 -9.62
CA PHE A 97 -7.38 -2.07 -9.73
C PHE A 97 -8.13 -2.76 -10.87
N HIS A 98 -9.45 -2.71 -10.80
CA HIS A 98 -10.28 -3.23 -11.87
C HIS A 98 -9.99 -2.50 -13.18
N LEU A 99 -10.06 -3.21 -14.30
CA LEU A 99 -9.74 -2.67 -15.64
C LEU A 99 -10.62 -1.47 -16.06
N THR A 100 -11.77 -1.31 -15.43
CA THR A 100 -12.67 -0.17 -15.67
C THR A 100 -12.33 1.05 -14.83
N GLU A 101 -11.38 0.95 -13.91
CA GLU A 101 -10.95 2.08 -13.08
C GLU A 101 -9.79 2.82 -13.74
N SER A 102 -9.88 4.15 -13.73
CA SER A 102 -8.78 5.01 -14.19
C SER A 102 -7.88 5.38 -13.02
N ILE A 103 -6.64 4.91 -13.04
CA ILE A 103 -5.64 5.30 -12.04
C ILE A 103 -5.32 6.79 -12.14
N ALA A 104 -5.28 7.34 -13.35
CA ALA A 104 -5.05 8.77 -13.57
C ALA A 104 -6.09 9.65 -12.87
N ASP A 105 -7.34 9.19 -12.81
CA ASP A 105 -8.40 9.90 -12.10
C ASP A 105 -8.19 9.92 -10.57
N LYS A 106 -7.63 8.84 -10.01
CA LYS A 106 -7.34 8.74 -8.58
C LYS A 106 -6.25 9.72 -8.11
N ILE A 107 -5.30 10.05 -8.97
CA ILE A 107 -4.14 10.91 -8.63
C ILE A 107 -4.61 12.25 -8.09
N SER A 108 -5.50 12.93 -8.81
CA SER A 108 -5.98 14.26 -8.42
C SER A 108 -6.71 14.25 -7.08
N SER A 109 -7.53 13.21 -6.85
CA SER A 109 -8.24 13.03 -5.59
C SER A 109 -7.29 12.82 -4.42
N MET A 110 -6.26 11.98 -4.61
CA MET A 110 -5.30 11.67 -3.55
C MET A 110 -4.46 12.88 -3.17
N LEU A 111 -4.01 13.66 -4.15
CA LEU A 111 -3.17 14.84 -3.92
C LEU A 111 -3.89 15.99 -3.19
N LEU A 112 -5.21 15.90 -3.02
CA LEU A 112 -5.95 16.80 -2.11
C LEU A 112 -5.71 16.48 -0.63
N PHE A 113 -5.35 15.24 -0.31
CA PHE A 113 -5.24 14.77 1.08
C PHE A 113 -3.83 14.31 1.45
N THR A 114 -2.99 14.04 0.47
CA THR A 114 -1.61 13.59 0.67
C THR A 114 -0.66 14.48 -0.13
N PRO A 115 0.49 14.88 0.44
CA PRO A 115 1.42 15.79 -0.24
C PRO A 115 2.14 15.13 -1.42
N GLU A 116 2.23 13.82 -1.41
CA GLU A 116 2.90 13.02 -2.44
C GLU A 116 2.30 11.62 -2.52
N ILE A 117 2.43 11.01 -3.68
CA ILE A 117 2.02 9.63 -3.95
C ILE A 117 3.16 8.88 -4.64
N MET A 118 3.16 7.58 -4.53
CA MET A 118 4.02 6.69 -5.31
C MET A 118 3.20 6.02 -6.41
N LEU A 119 3.76 5.93 -7.60
CA LEU A 119 3.16 5.18 -8.70
C LEU A 119 3.98 3.92 -8.96
N HIS A 120 3.32 2.79 -8.90
CA HIS A 120 3.85 1.52 -9.36
C HIS A 120 3.20 1.23 -10.72
N VAL A 121 3.95 1.49 -11.80
CA VAL A 121 3.43 1.41 -13.16
C VAL A 121 3.74 0.04 -13.72
N SER A 122 2.71 -0.77 -13.83
CA SER A 122 2.76 -2.07 -14.45
C SER A 122 1.80 -2.13 -15.64
N ARG A 123 1.95 -3.13 -16.48
CA ARG A 123 1.10 -3.31 -17.65
C ARG A 123 -0.22 -3.98 -17.24
N PRO A 124 -1.35 -3.28 -17.24
CA PRO A 124 -2.62 -3.83 -16.78
C PRO A 124 -3.22 -4.76 -17.85
N ILE A 125 -2.70 -5.98 -17.98
CA ILE A 125 -3.28 -6.99 -18.87
C ILE A 125 -4.41 -7.74 -18.16
N ARG A 126 -4.32 -7.84 -16.85
CA ARG A 126 -5.32 -8.43 -15.94
C ARG A 126 -5.38 -7.59 -14.68
N TRP A 127 -6.27 -7.93 -13.76
CA TRP A 127 -6.43 -7.25 -12.48
C TRP A 127 -5.16 -7.23 -11.63
N ASP A 128 -4.33 -8.23 -11.81
CA ASP A 128 -3.04 -8.34 -11.14
C ASP A 128 -2.00 -8.68 -12.21
N SER A 129 -1.20 -7.69 -12.57
CA SER A 129 -0.16 -7.81 -13.60
C SER A 129 1.04 -8.63 -13.17
N ASP A 130 1.18 -8.95 -11.89
CA ASP A 130 2.27 -9.76 -11.36
C ASP A 130 2.25 -11.21 -11.92
N HIS A 131 1.13 -11.59 -12.52
CA HIS A 131 0.90 -12.93 -13.05
C HIS A 131 0.96 -13.00 -14.57
N VAL A 132 1.36 -11.95 -15.22
CA VAL A 132 1.56 -11.94 -16.66
C VAL A 132 3.01 -12.31 -16.96
N VAL A 133 3.19 -13.55 -17.30
CA VAL A 133 4.42 -14.05 -17.89
C VAL A 133 4.40 -13.80 -19.40
#